data_bca6f299213b6a4a4418b8515bf9a43a
#
_entry.id   bca6f299213b6a4a4418b8515bf9a43a
#
_cell.length_a   1.000
_cell.length_b   1.000
_cell.length_c   1.000
_cell.angle_alpha   90.00
_cell.angle_beta   90.00
_cell.angle_gamma   90.00
#
_symmetry.space_group_name_H-M   'P 1'
#
loop_
_entity.id
_entity.type
_entity.pdbx_description
1 polymer ?
#
loop_
_entity_poly.entity_id
_entity_poly.type
_entity_poly.pdbx_seq_one_letter_code
_entity_poly.pdbx_strand_id
1 'polypeptide(L)'
;LFIEEPEAHTHPQMQYVFIKNIKNLLEKGISHKDGISRKLQYIVSSHSAHIVADCDFDDIKYIVHSQKNGIFDKNSVIAKNMKDLQKEYECDAEHKQYFAFLKQYLTLNRSELFFADKAIFIEGDTERILFPAMMKKVDEESGLVENENYLLSQNVSIIEVGAYSHIFEKFIRFIGLRKGLIITDLDCCEPVVKTDKNGRKTTKYQKAQYDATNDTMVTSNASIKYFLNTSSIKDILSDVPVKLSWDDAAKCWKREDHGNIMLAFQYGKEGAYQPRSFEDAFFSENKEFITSNTFSSLDPECVEKFQEDNNPYELAQKGVNGKSSLAIEILLNGNTETNPELGRWNLPTYIKEGLLWLRKD
;
A
#
# COMPACT_ATOMS: atom_id res chain seq x y z
N LEU A 1 32.86 18.01 -6.51
CA LEU A 1 32.72 16.94 -7.49
C LEU A 1 31.26 16.78 -7.85
N PHE A 2 30.95 16.79 -9.15
CA PHE A 2 29.62 16.47 -9.67
C PHE A 2 29.71 15.15 -10.42
N ILE A 3 28.78 14.25 -10.14
CA ILE A 3 28.67 12.94 -10.78
C ILE A 3 27.23 12.82 -11.26
N GLU A 4 27.04 12.66 -12.55
CA GLU A 4 25.71 12.57 -13.18
C GLU A 4 25.44 11.13 -13.56
N GLU A 5 24.31 10.64 -13.11
CA GLU A 5 23.74 9.31 -13.43
C GLU A 5 24.78 8.17 -13.49
N PRO A 6 25.52 7.91 -12.40
CA PRO A 6 26.56 6.87 -12.40
C PRO A 6 26.02 5.47 -12.69
N GLU A 7 24.72 5.28 -12.54
CA GLU A 7 24.02 4.04 -12.87
C GLU A 7 23.93 3.75 -14.38
N ALA A 8 24.01 4.76 -15.24
CA ALA A 8 23.75 4.63 -16.68
C ALA A 8 24.60 3.54 -17.37
N HIS A 9 25.80 3.26 -16.84
CA HIS A 9 26.73 2.27 -17.40
C HIS A 9 27.17 1.22 -16.40
N THR A 10 26.45 1.05 -15.26
CA THR A 10 26.83 0.11 -14.22
C THR A 10 25.73 -0.92 -13.95
N HIS A 11 26.15 -2.18 -13.76
CA HIS A 11 25.24 -3.24 -13.32
C HIS A 11 24.63 -2.88 -11.96
N PRO A 12 23.33 -3.18 -11.67
CA PRO A 12 22.68 -2.85 -10.39
C PRO A 12 23.49 -3.19 -9.13
N GLN A 13 24.12 -4.36 -9.10
CA GLN A 13 24.98 -4.75 -7.96
C GLN A 13 26.20 -3.83 -7.78
N MET A 14 26.73 -3.28 -8.87
CA MET A 14 27.86 -2.36 -8.81
C MET A 14 27.46 -0.96 -8.35
N GLN A 15 26.18 -0.60 -8.46
CA GLN A 15 25.67 0.70 -7.99
C GLN A 15 25.78 0.82 -6.46
N TYR A 16 25.45 -0.24 -5.72
CA TYR A 16 25.69 -0.29 -4.27
C TYR A 16 27.17 -0.13 -3.92
N VAL A 17 28.04 -0.88 -4.60
CA VAL A 17 29.49 -0.83 -4.36
C VAL A 17 30.05 0.55 -4.69
N PHE A 18 29.57 1.18 -5.76
CA PHE A 18 29.97 2.50 -6.21
C PHE A 18 29.72 3.56 -5.13
N ILE A 19 28.50 3.67 -4.62
CA ILE A 19 28.13 4.68 -3.63
C ILE A 19 28.93 4.50 -2.33
N LYS A 20 29.05 3.27 -1.82
CA LYS A 20 29.86 2.98 -0.62
C LYS A 20 31.31 3.37 -0.79
N ASN A 21 31.90 3.05 -1.94
CA ASN A 21 33.30 3.34 -2.20
C ASN A 21 33.54 4.84 -2.41
N ILE A 22 32.71 5.52 -3.16
CA ILE A 22 32.82 6.97 -3.35
C ILE A 22 32.72 7.70 -2.03
N LYS A 23 31.71 7.38 -1.20
CA LYS A 23 31.53 7.98 0.11
C LYS A 23 32.81 7.81 0.95
N ASN A 24 33.31 6.59 1.06
CA ASN A 24 34.53 6.28 1.79
C ASN A 24 35.77 7.01 1.26
N LEU A 25 35.91 7.12 -0.05
CA LEU A 25 37.03 7.82 -0.68
C LEU A 25 36.98 9.33 -0.42
N LEU A 26 35.79 9.91 -0.52
CA LEU A 26 35.63 11.36 -0.36
C LEU A 26 35.68 11.79 1.12
N GLU A 27 35.24 10.94 2.04
CA GLU A 27 35.39 11.17 3.47
C GLU A 27 36.84 11.09 3.95
N LYS A 28 37.66 10.19 3.36
CA LYS A 28 39.10 10.12 3.65
C LYS A 28 39.85 11.36 3.15
N GLY A 29 39.27 12.07 2.18
CA GLY A 29 39.84 13.26 1.59
C GLY A 29 41.07 12.98 0.72
N ILE A 30 41.56 14.01 0.05
CA ILE A 30 42.81 13.97 -0.72
C ILE A 30 43.93 14.52 0.17
N SER A 31 44.93 13.68 0.44
CA SER A 31 46.15 14.14 1.09
C SER A 31 46.98 14.95 0.13
N HIS A 32 47.17 16.22 0.42
CA HIS A 32 48.07 17.08 -0.30
C HIS A 32 49.54 16.92 0.14
N LYS A 33 50.46 17.42 -0.68
CA LYS A 33 51.90 17.41 -0.34
C LYS A 33 52.26 18.17 0.93
N ASP A 34 51.34 19.03 1.40
CA ASP A 34 51.39 19.75 2.68
C ASP A 34 50.96 18.94 3.88
N GLY A 35 50.56 17.67 3.70
CA GLY A 35 50.08 16.77 4.75
C GLY A 35 48.67 17.07 5.23
N ILE A 36 47.96 18.02 4.64
CA ILE A 36 46.63 18.38 5.03
C ILE A 36 45.60 17.56 4.19
N SER A 37 44.76 16.76 4.87
CA SER A 37 43.65 16.07 4.24
C SER A 37 42.46 17.03 4.05
N ARG A 38 41.99 17.21 2.82
CA ARG A 38 40.85 18.07 2.49
C ARG A 38 39.68 17.19 2.04
N LYS A 39 38.54 17.27 2.77
CA LYS A 39 37.32 16.61 2.37
C LYS A 39 36.72 17.29 1.13
N LEU A 40 36.29 16.49 0.16
CA LEU A 40 35.63 17.00 -1.05
C LEU A 40 34.12 17.04 -0.83
N GLN A 41 33.50 18.15 -1.21
CA GLN A 41 32.04 18.18 -1.41
C GLN A 41 31.71 17.48 -2.73
N TYR A 42 30.64 16.72 -2.72
CA TYR A 42 30.14 16.04 -3.91
C TYR A 42 28.63 16.11 -4.02
N ILE A 43 28.14 16.09 -5.25
CA ILE A 43 26.74 16.00 -5.62
C ILE A 43 26.63 14.87 -6.63
N VAL A 44 25.69 13.96 -6.42
CA VAL A 44 25.38 12.85 -7.33
C VAL A 44 23.94 13.03 -7.78
N SER A 45 23.68 13.11 -9.07
CA SER A 45 22.32 12.96 -9.61
C SER A 45 22.08 11.50 -9.98
N SER A 46 20.88 10.98 -9.69
CA SER A 46 20.58 9.58 -9.95
C SER A 46 19.08 9.34 -10.09
N HIS A 47 18.71 8.37 -10.92
CA HIS A 47 17.38 7.78 -11.02
C HIS A 47 17.34 6.34 -10.48
N SER A 48 18.40 5.89 -9.79
CA SER A 48 18.54 4.53 -9.27
C SER A 48 18.04 4.39 -7.84
N ALA A 49 17.05 3.53 -7.63
CA ALA A 49 16.62 3.11 -6.31
C ALA A 49 17.77 2.46 -5.50
N HIS A 50 18.70 1.77 -6.16
CA HIS A 50 19.88 1.17 -5.52
C HIS A 50 20.83 2.20 -4.94
N ILE A 51 21.04 3.30 -5.66
CA ILE A 51 21.86 4.42 -5.19
C ILE A 51 21.19 5.10 -4.00
N VAL A 52 19.90 5.37 -4.09
CA VAL A 52 19.12 6.00 -3.00
C VAL A 52 19.10 5.13 -1.74
N ALA A 53 19.00 3.80 -1.89
CA ALA A 53 18.99 2.86 -0.77
C ALA A 53 20.26 2.94 0.12
N ASP A 54 21.40 3.21 -0.48
CA ASP A 54 22.69 3.30 0.23
C ASP A 54 23.11 4.75 0.60
N CYS A 55 22.28 5.75 0.26
CA CYS A 55 22.51 7.14 0.67
C CYS A 55 22.02 7.39 2.11
N ASP A 56 22.60 8.40 2.77
CA ASP A 56 21.98 8.94 3.97
C ASP A 56 20.70 9.69 3.59
N PHE A 57 19.60 9.28 4.18
CA PHE A 57 18.28 9.83 3.88
C PHE A 57 18.23 11.36 4.00
N ASP A 58 18.96 11.92 4.95
CA ASP A 58 19.02 13.35 5.20
C ASP A 58 19.79 14.13 4.12
N ASP A 59 20.62 13.45 3.33
CA ASP A 59 21.38 14.05 2.24
C ASP A 59 20.61 14.09 0.92
N ILE A 60 19.50 13.36 0.82
CA ILE A 60 18.67 13.30 -0.38
C ILE A 60 18.01 14.65 -0.65
N LYS A 61 18.15 15.12 -1.89
CA LYS A 61 17.44 16.27 -2.45
C LYS A 61 16.56 15.76 -3.57
N TYR A 62 15.25 15.77 -3.34
CA TYR A 62 14.27 15.25 -4.27
C TYR A 62 13.80 16.35 -5.22
N ILE A 63 13.96 16.10 -6.51
CA ILE A 63 13.64 17.08 -7.55
C ILE A 63 12.35 16.67 -8.24
N VAL A 64 11.36 17.56 -8.25
CA VAL A 64 10.04 17.32 -8.84
C VAL A 64 9.59 18.51 -9.69
N HIS A 65 8.71 18.25 -10.65
CA HIS A 65 7.97 19.32 -11.30
C HIS A 65 7.02 20.00 -10.32
N SER A 66 6.94 21.33 -10.39
CA SER A 66 5.95 22.04 -9.56
C SER A 66 4.55 21.72 -10.04
N GLN A 67 3.60 21.79 -9.09
CA GLN A 67 2.18 21.67 -9.38
C GLN A 67 1.49 23.01 -9.18
N LYS A 68 0.66 23.42 -10.14
CA LYS A 68 -0.28 24.54 -9.99
C LYS A 68 -1.69 24.01 -10.17
N ASN A 69 -2.53 24.17 -9.16
CA ASN A 69 -3.92 23.69 -9.18
C ASN A 69 -4.06 22.20 -9.52
N GLY A 70 -3.16 21.36 -8.99
CA GLY A 70 -3.14 19.91 -9.27
C GLY A 70 -2.57 19.52 -10.65
N ILE A 71 -2.17 20.47 -11.47
CA ILE A 71 -1.58 20.23 -12.79
C ILE A 71 -0.04 20.40 -12.70
N PHE A 72 0.70 19.43 -13.23
CA PHE A 72 2.16 19.51 -13.30
C PHE A 72 2.58 20.64 -14.26
N ASP A 73 3.35 21.58 -13.75
CA ASP A 73 4.02 22.59 -14.56
C ASP A 73 5.34 22.04 -15.07
N LYS A 74 5.36 21.60 -16.33
CA LYS A 74 6.55 21.03 -16.99
C LYS A 74 7.74 21.98 -17.04
N ASN A 75 7.52 23.27 -16.87
CA ASN A 75 8.55 24.30 -16.98
C ASN A 75 9.12 24.74 -15.63
N SER A 76 8.60 24.22 -14.53
CA SER A 76 9.02 24.61 -13.20
C SER A 76 9.40 23.39 -12.38
N VAL A 77 10.63 23.41 -11.86
CA VAL A 77 11.21 22.35 -11.05
C VAL A 77 11.46 22.85 -9.63
N ILE A 78 11.13 22.04 -8.65
CA ILE A 78 11.33 22.32 -7.23
C ILE A 78 12.25 21.27 -6.63
N ALA A 79 13.27 21.71 -5.90
CA ALA A 79 14.10 20.84 -5.07
C ALA A 79 13.52 20.78 -3.65
N LYS A 80 13.15 19.58 -3.22
CA LYS A 80 12.64 19.29 -1.87
C LYS A 80 13.72 18.63 -1.03
N ASN A 81 13.87 19.04 0.22
CA ASN A 81 14.86 18.51 1.14
C ASN A 81 14.20 17.54 2.11
N MET A 82 14.75 16.33 2.29
CA MET A 82 14.21 15.34 3.25
C MET A 82 14.19 15.85 4.69
N LYS A 83 15.06 16.82 5.04
CA LYS A 83 15.00 17.50 6.34
C LYS A 83 13.72 18.33 6.54
N ASP A 84 13.09 18.79 5.48
CA ASP A 84 11.82 19.52 5.59
C ASP A 84 10.67 18.54 5.83
N LEU A 85 10.69 17.35 5.20
CA LEU A 85 9.79 16.26 5.54
C LEU A 85 9.93 15.84 7.01
N GLN A 86 11.16 15.72 7.52
CA GLN A 86 11.42 15.41 8.93
C GLN A 86 10.68 16.39 9.86
N LYS A 87 10.74 17.68 9.59
CA LYS A 87 10.07 18.71 10.41
C LYS A 87 8.55 18.51 10.46
N GLU A 88 7.92 18.03 9.37
CA GLU A 88 6.49 17.73 9.35
C GLU A 88 6.12 16.57 10.29
N TYR A 89 7.04 15.61 10.51
CA TYR A 89 6.85 14.50 11.44
C TYR A 89 7.27 14.83 12.89
N GLU A 90 7.96 15.93 13.14
CA GLU A 90 8.47 16.28 14.49
C GLU A 90 7.43 16.97 15.38
N CYS A 91 6.14 16.91 15.04
CA CYS A 91 5.07 17.54 15.80
C CYS A 91 4.87 16.93 17.20
N ASP A 92 5.12 15.61 17.38
CA ASP A 92 5.03 14.89 18.65
C ASP A 92 5.89 13.64 18.67
N ALA A 93 5.87 12.90 19.81
CA ALA A 93 6.70 11.69 19.99
C ALA A 93 6.30 10.54 19.08
N GLU A 94 5.01 10.35 18.78
CA GLU A 94 4.49 9.29 17.94
C GLU A 94 4.91 9.51 16.48
N HIS A 95 4.71 10.71 15.95
CA HIS A 95 5.12 11.05 14.59
C HIS A 95 6.64 10.99 14.39
N LYS A 96 7.45 11.27 15.41
CA LYS A 96 8.90 11.05 15.36
C LYS A 96 9.25 9.57 15.16
N GLN A 97 8.53 8.65 15.81
CA GLN A 97 8.71 7.21 15.60
C GLN A 97 8.30 6.82 14.19
N TYR A 98 7.22 7.39 13.65
CA TYR A 98 6.82 7.17 12.27
C TYR A 98 7.88 7.61 11.26
N PHE A 99 8.52 8.75 11.49
CA PHE A 99 9.61 9.20 10.63
C PHE A 99 10.83 8.27 10.68
N ALA A 100 11.21 7.82 11.87
CA ALA A 100 12.31 6.88 12.02
C ALA A 100 12.03 5.55 11.30
N PHE A 101 10.79 5.04 11.40
CA PHE A 101 10.34 3.87 10.66
C PHE A 101 10.37 4.12 9.15
N LEU A 102 9.79 5.23 8.67
CA LEU A 102 9.74 5.61 7.28
C LEU A 102 11.14 5.68 6.66
N LYS A 103 12.07 6.37 7.33
CA LYS A 103 13.47 6.48 6.92
C LYS A 103 14.10 5.10 6.71
N GLN A 104 13.99 4.23 7.71
CA GLN A 104 14.55 2.88 7.64
C GLN A 104 13.87 2.04 6.56
N TYR A 105 12.56 2.10 6.46
CA TYR A 105 11.78 1.31 5.51
C TYR A 105 12.08 1.68 4.06
N LEU A 106 12.12 2.98 3.74
CA LEU A 106 12.41 3.47 2.40
C LEU A 106 13.85 3.18 1.96
N THR A 107 14.83 3.32 2.85
CA THR A 107 16.23 3.08 2.49
C THR A 107 16.56 1.59 2.37
N LEU A 108 16.00 0.73 3.23
CA LEU A 108 16.35 -0.69 3.22
C LEU A 108 15.53 -1.54 2.23
N ASN A 109 14.28 -1.20 1.99
CA ASN A 109 13.36 -2.10 1.32
C ASN A 109 12.58 -1.50 0.14
N ARG A 110 12.32 -0.19 0.13
CA ARG A 110 11.32 0.43 -0.76
C ARG A 110 11.76 1.77 -1.36
N SER A 111 13.03 1.89 -1.70
CA SER A 111 13.58 3.11 -2.33
C SER A 111 12.99 3.37 -3.73
N GLU A 112 12.40 2.37 -4.38
CA GLU A 112 11.68 2.53 -5.64
C GLU A 112 10.50 3.51 -5.55
N LEU A 113 9.92 3.70 -4.36
CA LEU A 113 8.81 4.64 -4.15
C LEU A 113 9.20 6.09 -4.46
N PHE A 114 10.48 6.45 -4.34
CA PHE A 114 10.96 7.78 -4.73
C PHE A 114 10.77 8.09 -6.22
N PHE A 115 10.70 7.07 -7.06
CA PHE A 115 10.63 7.19 -8.51
C PHE A 115 9.29 6.77 -9.10
N ALA A 116 8.34 6.34 -8.25
CA ALA A 116 7.04 5.88 -8.69
C ALA A 116 6.13 7.05 -9.08
N ASP A 117 5.39 6.89 -10.18
CA ASP A 117 4.31 7.81 -10.55
C ASP A 117 3.03 7.49 -9.76
N LYS A 118 2.80 6.19 -9.54
CA LYS A 118 1.65 5.64 -8.84
C LYS A 118 2.12 4.60 -7.83
N ALA A 119 1.39 4.43 -6.74
CA ALA A 119 1.70 3.40 -5.75
C ALA A 119 0.45 2.66 -5.27
N ILE A 120 0.63 1.39 -4.94
CA ILE A 120 -0.37 0.54 -4.28
C ILE A 120 0.19 0.18 -2.92
N PHE A 121 -0.52 0.58 -1.87
CA PHE A 121 -0.21 0.21 -0.49
C PHE A 121 -1.09 -0.96 -0.08
N ILE A 122 -0.49 -2.07 0.33
CA ILE A 122 -1.15 -3.33 0.67
C ILE A 122 -0.88 -3.71 2.13
N GLU A 123 -1.74 -4.55 2.71
CA GLU A 123 -1.56 -4.97 4.09
C GLU A 123 -0.56 -6.10 4.27
N GLY A 124 -0.55 -7.09 3.39
CA GLY A 124 0.26 -8.27 3.67
C GLY A 124 0.66 -9.15 2.50
N ASP A 125 1.20 -10.30 2.87
CA ASP A 125 1.78 -11.27 1.93
C ASP A 125 0.78 -11.82 0.92
N THR A 126 -0.48 -12.00 1.31
CA THR A 126 -1.53 -12.53 0.41
C THR A 126 -1.70 -11.63 -0.78
N GLU A 127 -1.91 -10.35 -0.54
CA GLU A 127 -2.03 -9.33 -1.58
C GLU A 127 -0.74 -9.24 -2.38
N ARG A 128 0.42 -9.19 -1.72
CA ARG A 128 1.73 -9.09 -2.39
C ARG A 128 1.94 -10.21 -3.41
N ILE A 129 1.53 -11.43 -3.09
CA ILE A 129 1.66 -12.59 -3.98
C ILE A 129 0.66 -12.51 -5.14
N LEU A 130 -0.58 -12.08 -4.87
CA LEU A 130 -1.67 -12.09 -5.85
C LEU A 130 -1.69 -10.86 -6.76
N PHE A 131 -1.21 -9.70 -6.29
CA PHE A 131 -1.35 -8.42 -7.01
C PHE A 131 -0.82 -8.42 -8.44
N PRO A 132 0.35 -9.01 -8.77
CA PRO A 132 0.79 -9.08 -10.16
C PRO A 132 -0.20 -9.79 -11.07
N ALA A 133 -0.81 -10.89 -10.61
CA ALA A 133 -1.85 -11.61 -11.34
C ALA A 133 -3.16 -10.82 -11.41
N MET A 134 -3.53 -10.12 -10.32
CA MET A 134 -4.71 -9.26 -10.28
C MET A 134 -4.59 -8.09 -11.27
N MET A 135 -3.45 -7.41 -11.33
CA MET A 135 -3.19 -6.33 -12.29
C MET A 135 -3.29 -6.83 -13.72
N LYS A 136 -2.65 -7.97 -14.03
CA LYS A 136 -2.73 -8.60 -15.35
C LYS A 136 -4.17 -8.94 -15.73
N LYS A 137 -4.91 -9.53 -14.79
CA LYS A 137 -6.33 -9.89 -14.99
C LYS A 137 -7.21 -8.68 -15.29
N VAL A 138 -7.02 -7.57 -14.58
CA VAL A 138 -7.72 -6.31 -14.86
C VAL A 138 -7.38 -5.78 -16.25
N ASP A 139 -6.12 -5.81 -16.64
CA ASP A 139 -5.68 -5.33 -17.95
C ASP A 139 -6.28 -6.14 -19.11
N GLU A 140 -6.39 -7.47 -18.96
CA GLU A 140 -6.89 -8.35 -20.01
C GLU A 140 -8.41 -8.43 -20.06
N GLU A 141 -9.09 -8.50 -18.90
CA GLU A 141 -10.56 -8.66 -18.84
C GLU A 141 -11.33 -7.38 -19.11
N SER A 142 -10.81 -6.23 -18.69
CA SER A 142 -11.55 -4.98 -18.75
C SER A 142 -11.35 -4.19 -20.03
N GLY A 143 -10.39 -4.62 -20.89
CA GLY A 143 -10.01 -3.89 -22.08
C GLY A 143 -9.44 -2.49 -21.78
N LEU A 144 -8.98 -1.78 -22.79
CA LEU A 144 -8.54 -0.39 -22.69
C LEU A 144 -9.64 0.55 -23.22
N VAL A 145 -9.88 1.62 -22.49
CA VAL A 145 -10.64 2.77 -22.99
C VAL A 145 -9.66 3.76 -23.63
N GLU A 146 -10.14 4.64 -24.49
CA GLU A 146 -9.32 5.65 -25.13
C GLU A 146 -8.52 6.46 -24.11
N ASN A 147 -7.22 6.62 -24.37
CA ASN A 147 -6.25 7.28 -23.49
C ASN A 147 -5.90 6.54 -22.18
N GLU A 148 -6.22 5.25 -22.04
CA GLU A 148 -5.73 4.41 -20.95
C GLU A 148 -4.52 3.58 -21.37
N ASN A 149 -3.64 3.29 -20.40
CA ASN A 149 -2.49 2.39 -20.54
C ASN A 149 -2.66 1.19 -19.61
N TYR A 150 -2.17 0.02 -20.01
CA TYR A 150 -2.16 -1.14 -19.14
C TYR A 150 -1.41 -0.84 -17.82
N LEU A 151 -1.92 -1.35 -16.69
CA LEU A 151 -1.30 -1.18 -15.37
C LEU A 151 0.15 -1.65 -15.36
N LEU A 152 0.40 -2.82 -16.01
CA LEU A 152 1.73 -3.41 -16.09
C LEU A 152 2.71 -2.62 -16.98
N SER A 153 2.23 -1.65 -17.78
CA SER A 153 3.07 -0.73 -18.56
C SER A 153 3.31 0.61 -17.87
N GLN A 154 2.70 0.82 -16.70
CA GLN A 154 2.85 2.05 -15.93
C GLN A 154 3.90 1.88 -14.82
N ASN A 155 4.47 3.00 -14.38
CA ASN A 155 5.41 3.03 -13.26
C ASN A 155 4.65 2.99 -11.92
N VAL A 156 4.26 1.80 -11.49
CA VAL A 156 3.49 1.53 -10.28
C VAL A 156 4.33 0.75 -9.28
N SER A 157 4.54 1.31 -8.09
CA SER A 157 5.20 0.60 -6.98
C SER A 157 4.18 -0.07 -6.06
N ILE A 158 4.43 -1.32 -5.66
CA ILE A 158 3.61 -2.06 -4.69
C ILE A 158 4.33 -2.09 -3.36
N ILE A 159 3.72 -1.52 -2.33
CA ILE A 159 4.32 -1.27 -1.01
C ILE A 159 3.52 -2.00 0.07
N GLU A 160 4.15 -2.94 0.76
CA GLU A 160 3.54 -3.65 1.89
C GLU A 160 3.75 -2.85 3.18
N VAL A 161 2.66 -2.42 3.81
CA VAL A 161 2.70 -1.50 4.96
C VAL A 161 1.84 -1.94 6.15
N GLY A 162 1.17 -3.08 6.06
CA GLY A 162 0.15 -3.49 7.04
C GLY A 162 -0.97 -2.46 7.13
N ALA A 163 -1.65 -2.43 8.25
CA ALA A 163 -2.72 -1.45 8.54
C ALA A 163 -2.18 -0.03 8.86
N TYR A 164 -0.93 0.29 8.44
CA TYR A 164 -0.22 1.52 8.79
C TYR A 164 0.07 2.43 7.59
N SER A 165 -0.71 2.34 6.53
CA SER A 165 -0.52 3.18 5.33
C SER A 165 -0.57 4.69 5.64
N HIS A 166 -1.28 5.10 6.68
CA HIS A 166 -1.34 6.49 7.15
C HIS A 166 0.02 7.06 7.56
N ILE A 167 0.99 6.23 7.95
CA ILE A 167 2.36 6.68 8.26
C ILE A 167 3.03 7.31 7.03
N PHE A 168 2.67 6.86 5.83
CA PHE A 168 3.26 7.31 4.57
C PHE A 168 2.61 8.58 4.01
N GLU A 169 1.50 9.08 4.58
CA GLU A 169 0.71 10.15 3.99
C GLU A 169 1.50 11.44 3.73
N LYS A 170 2.32 11.88 4.69
CA LYS A 170 3.17 13.07 4.53
C LYS A 170 4.24 12.85 3.48
N PHE A 171 4.80 11.64 3.41
CA PHE A 171 5.77 11.28 2.37
C PHE A 171 5.12 11.26 0.98
N ILE A 172 3.93 10.67 0.84
CA ILE A 172 3.18 10.64 -0.43
C ILE A 172 2.93 12.07 -0.94
N ARG A 173 2.51 12.98 -0.05
CA ARG A 173 2.33 14.42 -0.38
C ARG A 173 3.66 15.08 -0.72
N PHE A 174 4.71 14.74 0.03
CA PHE A 174 6.04 15.31 -0.18
C PHE A 174 6.60 14.95 -1.55
N ILE A 175 6.54 13.68 -1.97
CA ILE A 175 7.03 13.28 -3.31
C ILE A 175 6.09 13.73 -4.43
N GLY A 176 4.84 14.11 -4.11
CA GLY A 176 3.84 14.50 -5.10
C GLY A 176 3.34 13.32 -5.92
N LEU A 177 3.11 12.17 -5.27
CA LEU A 177 2.57 10.96 -5.92
C LEU A 177 1.30 11.30 -6.70
N ARG A 178 1.24 10.90 -7.97
CA ARG A 178 0.10 11.21 -8.86
C ARG A 178 -1.17 10.52 -8.40
N LYS A 179 -1.07 9.22 -8.09
CA LYS A 179 -2.15 8.41 -7.51
C LYS A 179 -1.62 7.39 -6.52
N GLY A 180 -2.31 7.25 -5.41
CA GLY A 180 -2.06 6.23 -4.40
C GLY A 180 -3.31 5.39 -4.15
N LEU A 181 -3.21 4.08 -4.35
CA LEU A 181 -4.26 3.13 -4.00
C LEU A 181 -3.89 2.44 -2.69
N ILE A 182 -4.69 2.64 -1.67
CA ILE A 182 -4.51 2.00 -0.36
C ILE A 182 -5.52 0.86 -0.26
N ILE A 183 -5.01 -0.36 -0.29
CA ILE A 183 -5.82 -1.58 -0.09
C ILE A 183 -5.68 -1.99 1.37
N THR A 184 -6.79 -2.06 2.06
CA THR A 184 -6.78 -2.33 3.51
C THR A 184 -8.05 -3.05 3.94
N ASP A 185 -8.01 -3.76 5.07
CA ASP A 185 -9.16 -4.51 5.57
C ASP A 185 -10.12 -3.61 6.35
N LEU A 186 -11.42 -3.85 6.18
CA LEU A 186 -12.46 -3.12 6.94
C LEU A 186 -12.41 -3.43 8.44
N ASP A 187 -11.99 -4.64 8.78
CA ASP A 187 -11.70 -5.07 10.16
C ASP A 187 -12.81 -4.77 11.18
N CYS A 188 -14.03 -5.19 10.85
CA CYS A 188 -15.20 -5.01 11.70
C CYS A 188 -15.02 -5.61 13.10
N CYS A 189 -15.39 -4.83 14.10
CA CYS A 189 -15.40 -5.22 15.50
C CYS A 189 -16.69 -4.78 16.18
N GLU A 190 -17.12 -5.57 17.16
CA GLU A 190 -18.24 -5.21 18.04
C GLU A 190 -17.76 -4.88 19.46
N PRO A 191 -18.41 -3.95 20.16
CA PRO A 191 -18.09 -3.66 21.55
C PRO A 191 -18.63 -4.73 22.47
N VAL A 192 -17.76 -5.33 23.28
CA VAL A 192 -18.11 -6.31 24.30
C VAL A 192 -17.80 -5.74 25.68
N VAL A 193 -18.82 -5.62 26.53
CA VAL A 193 -18.65 -5.14 27.92
C VAL A 193 -18.17 -6.29 28.78
N LYS A 194 -16.94 -6.22 29.28
CA LYS A 194 -16.40 -7.16 30.27
C LYS A 194 -16.41 -6.51 31.64
N THR A 195 -16.98 -7.22 32.63
CA THR A 195 -16.96 -6.82 34.05
C THR A 195 -15.82 -7.57 34.74
N ASP A 196 -14.93 -6.85 35.39
CA ASP A 196 -13.85 -7.44 36.16
C ASP A 196 -14.35 -7.99 37.52
N LYS A 197 -13.44 -8.67 38.25
CA LYS A 197 -13.77 -9.26 39.58
C LYS A 197 -14.19 -8.20 40.64
N ASN A 198 -13.91 -6.93 40.37
CA ASN A 198 -14.19 -5.79 41.23
C ASN A 198 -15.47 -5.03 40.81
N GLY A 199 -16.22 -5.56 39.81
CA GLY A 199 -17.44 -4.94 39.31
C GLY A 199 -17.20 -3.79 38.32
N ARG A 200 -15.96 -3.53 37.91
CA ARG A 200 -15.63 -2.44 36.98
C ARG A 200 -15.92 -2.91 35.56
N LYS A 201 -16.75 -2.17 34.84
CA LYS A 201 -17.07 -2.41 33.43
C LYS A 201 -16.00 -1.80 32.52
N THR A 202 -15.47 -2.59 31.60
CA THR A 202 -14.56 -2.15 30.56
C THR A 202 -15.11 -2.61 29.21
N THR A 203 -15.20 -1.70 28.24
CA THR A 203 -15.55 -2.05 26.86
C THR A 203 -14.30 -2.53 26.12
N LYS A 204 -14.36 -3.74 25.58
CA LYS A 204 -13.34 -4.27 24.67
C LYS A 204 -13.99 -4.46 23.30
N TYR A 205 -13.19 -4.32 22.24
CA TYR A 205 -13.64 -4.58 20.89
C TYR A 205 -13.20 -5.99 20.47
N GLN A 206 -14.13 -6.76 19.93
CA GLN A 206 -13.89 -8.13 19.47
C GLN A 206 -14.21 -8.21 17.98
N LYS A 207 -13.37 -8.94 17.21
CA LYS A 207 -13.64 -9.21 15.80
C LYS A 207 -15.02 -9.82 15.62
N ALA A 208 -15.78 -9.29 14.68
CA ALA A 208 -17.15 -9.74 14.40
C ALA A 208 -17.43 -9.70 12.90
N GLN A 209 -18.35 -10.57 12.47
CA GLN A 209 -18.98 -10.46 11.16
C GLN A 209 -19.81 -9.17 11.13
N TYR A 210 -19.88 -8.51 9.96
CA TYR A 210 -20.70 -7.33 9.81
C TYR A 210 -22.18 -7.65 10.03
N ASP A 211 -22.85 -6.82 10.82
CA ASP A 211 -24.29 -6.85 11.06
C ASP A 211 -24.87 -5.45 10.80
N ALA A 212 -25.66 -5.33 9.74
CA ALA A 212 -26.29 -4.07 9.33
C ALA A 212 -27.27 -3.52 10.37
N THR A 213 -27.75 -4.33 11.31
CA THR A 213 -28.66 -3.92 12.38
C THR A 213 -27.92 -3.40 13.61
N ASN A 214 -26.60 -3.57 13.66
CA ASN A 214 -25.76 -3.17 14.79
C ASN A 214 -25.00 -1.87 14.51
N ASP A 215 -25.61 -0.75 14.79
CA ASP A 215 -25.01 0.60 14.61
C ASP A 215 -23.78 0.87 15.53
N THR A 216 -23.46 -0.04 16.45
CA THR A 216 -22.31 0.12 17.37
C THR A 216 -21.03 -0.49 16.84
N MET A 217 -21.06 -1.11 15.66
CA MET A 217 -19.87 -1.71 15.05
C MET A 217 -18.84 -0.66 14.66
N VAL A 218 -17.58 -0.99 14.91
CA VAL A 218 -16.45 -0.12 14.61
C VAL A 218 -15.36 -0.85 13.81
N THR A 219 -14.55 -0.10 13.09
CA THR A 219 -13.32 -0.66 12.52
C THR A 219 -12.19 -0.66 13.55
N SER A 220 -11.36 -1.70 13.55
CA SER A 220 -10.07 -1.67 14.26
C SER A 220 -8.93 -1.10 13.41
N ASN A 221 -9.10 -0.99 12.11
CA ASN A 221 -8.08 -0.55 11.16
C ASN A 221 -7.63 0.91 11.41
N ALA A 222 -6.32 1.09 11.62
CA ALA A 222 -5.74 2.38 11.95
C ALA A 222 -5.76 3.34 10.75
N SER A 223 -5.52 2.85 9.55
CA SER A 223 -5.51 3.65 8.32
C SER A 223 -6.90 4.20 8.00
N ILE A 224 -7.93 3.35 8.06
CA ILE A 224 -9.31 3.80 7.83
C ILE A 224 -9.70 4.89 8.83
N LYS A 225 -9.42 4.67 10.13
CA LYS A 225 -9.71 5.68 11.18
C LYS A 225 -8.99 6.99 10.93
N TYR A 226 -7.74 6.93 10.51
CA TYR A 226 -6.95 8.12 10.22
C TYR A 226 -7.51 8.91 9.03
N PHE A 227 -7.68 8.26 7.88
CA PHE A 227 -8.08 8.93 6.65
C PHE A 227 -9.53 9.42 6.67
N LEU A 228 -10.44 8.72 7.34
CA LEU A 228 -11.86 9.06 7.39
C LEU A 228 -12.28 9.78 8.67
N ASN A 229 -11.38 9.89 9.65
CA ASN A 229 -11.64 10.51 10.95
C ASN A 229 -12.89 9.94 11.65
N THR A 230 -13.18 8.67 11.43
CA THR A 230 -14.28 7.92 12.07
C THR A 230 -13.89 6.46 12.28
N SER A 231 -14.49 5.83 13.29
CA SER A 231 -14.40 4.39 13.50
C SER A 231 -15.72 3.66 13.20
N SER A 232 -16.82 4.39 13.01
CA SER A 232 -18.15 3.83 12.75
C SER A 232 -18.19 3.13 11.39
N ILE A 233 -18.51 1.82 11.40
CA ILE A 233 -18.65 1.06 10.14
C ILE A 233 -19.77 1.64 9.28
N LYS A 234 -20.87 2.06 9.88
CA LYS A 234 -21.99 2.69 9.17
C LYS A 234 -21.57 3.93 8.41
N ASP A 235 -20.79 4.83 9.04
CA ASP A 235 -20.30 6.06 8.39
C ASP A 235 -19.25 5.75 7.32
N ILE A 236 -18.42 4.71 7.54
CA ILE A 236 -17.41 4.29 6.58
C ILE A 236 -18.07 3.77 5.29
N LEU A 237 -19.11 2.94 5.42
CA LEU A 237 -19.81 2.31 4.29
C LEU A 237 -20.87 3.20 3.62
N SER A 238 -21.20 4.36 4.18
CA SER A 238 -22.25 5.25 3.65
C SER A 238 -21.94 5.84 2.29
N ASP A 239 -20.65 5.94 1.92
CA ASP A 239 -20.20 6.59 0.69
C ASP A 239 -18.93 5.91 0.18
N VAL A 240 -19.09 4.89 -0.65
CA VAL A 240 -18.04 4.08 -1.27
C VAL A 240 -18.20 4.07 -2.80
N PRO A 241 -17.11 4.00 -3.57
CA PRO A 241 -15.69 3.93 -3.17
C PRO A 241 -15.13 5.26 -2.65
N VAL A 242 -14.21 5.19 -1.69
CA VAL A 242 -13.65 6.38 -1.04
C VAL A 242 -12.45 6.93 -1.80
N LYS A 243 -12.57 8.14 -2.33
CA LYS A 243 -11.46 8.91 -2.90
C LYS A 243 -11.19 10.13 -2.06
N LEU A 244 -9.92 10.49 -1.93
CA LEU A 244 -9.46 11.49 -1.00
C LEU A 244 -8.50 12.48 -1.66
N SER A 245 -8.64 13.74 -1.30
CA SER A 245 -7.68 14.82 -1.58
C SER A 245 -7.22 15.46 -0.28
N TRP A 246 -5.99 15.95 -0.27
CA TRP A 246 -5.50 16.74 0.84
C TRP A 246 -5.99 18.19 0.75
N ASP A 247 -6.64 18.67 1.80
CA ASP A 247 -7.02 20.09 1.94
C ASP A 247 -5.95 20.84 2.73
N ASP A 248 -5.21 21.70 2.02
CA ASP A 248 -4.13 22.48 2.62
C ASP A 248 -4.63 23.53 3.64
N ALA A 249 -5.85 24.01 3.48
CA ALA A 249 -6.43 24.98 4.39
C ALA A 249 -6.92 24.33 5.69
N ALA A 250 -7.58 23.19 5.58
CA ALA A 250 -8.08 22.44 6.73
C ALA A 250 -7.03 21.49 7.34
N LYS A 251 -5.90 21.26 6.64
CA LYS A 251 -4.83 20.30 7.04
C LYS A 251 -5.36 18.91 7.33
N CYS A 252 -6.28 18.42 6.48
CA CYS A 252 -6.86 17.09 6.60
C CYS A 252 -7.18 16.49 5.22
N TRP A 253 -7.39 15.18 5.20
CA TRP A 253 -7.91 14.48 4.04
C TRP A 253 -9.43 14.66 3.94
N LYS A 254 -9.92 14.95 2.74
CA LYS A 254 -11.35 15.10 2.43
C LYS A 254 -11.76 14.15 1.33
N ARG A 255 -13.00 13.65 1.42
CA ARG A 255 -13.62 12.88 0.33
C ARG A 255 -13.89 13.79 -0.85
N GLU A 256 -13.39 13.40 -2.02
CA GLU A 256 -13.57 14.12 -3.29
C GLU A 256 -13.53 13.14 -4.47
N ASP A 257 -14.44 13.31 -5.43
CA ASP A 257 -14.53 12.43 -6.62
C ASP A 257 -13.24 12.39 -7.45
N HIS A 258 -12.49 13.46 -7.45
CA HIS A 258 -11.22 13.60 -8.18
C HIS A 258 -10.00 13.44 -7.28
N GLY A 259 -10.18 12.84 -6.09
CA GLY A 259 -9.09 12.59 -5.16
C GLY A 259 -7.95 11.77 -5.77
N ASN A 260 -6.73 12.09 -5.37
CA ASN A 260 -5.52 11.37 -5.85
C ASN A 260 -5.13 10.17 -4.97
N ILE A 261 -5.81 9.97 -3.84
CA ILE A 261 -5.73 8.76 -3.02
C ILE A 261 -7.07 8.05 -3.05
N MET A 262 -7.07 6.75 -3.32
CA MET A 262 -8.25 5.90 -3.16
C MET A 262 -8.01 4.93 -2.02
N LEU A 263 -8.94 4.93 -1.07
CA LEU A 263 -8.97 3.99 0.03
C LEU A 263 -9.93 2.86 -0.34
N ALA A 264 -9.38 1.71 -0.70
CA ALA A 264 -10.13 0.53 -1.11
C ALA A 264 -10.14 -0.49 0.04
N PHE A 265 -11.31 -0.74 0.56
CA PHE A 265 -11.62 -1.75 1.57
C PHE A 265 -12.86 -2.51 1.17
N GLN A 266 -13.18 -3.57 1.87
CA GLN A 266 -14.33 -4.40 1.54
C GLN A 266 -15.64 -3.63 1.70
N TYR A 267 -16.43 -3.60 0.63
CA TYR A 267 -17.81 -3.16 0.65
C TYR A 267 -18.65 -4.09 -0.24
N GLY A 268 -19.85 -4.41 0.24
CA GLY A 268 -20.82 -5.24 -0.49
C GLY A 268 -21.82 -4.39 -1.27
N LYS A 269 -22.46 -5.00 -2.25
CA LYS A 269 -23.66 -4.43 -2.89
C LYS A 269 -24.81 -4.51 -1.89
N GLU A 270 -25.77 -3.60 -2.01
CA GLU A 270 -26.99 -3.61 -1.18
C GLU A 270 -27.68 -4.98 -1.21
N GLY A 271 -27.91 -5.57 -0.01
CA GLY A 271 -28.49 -6.89 0.12
C GLY A 271 -27.54 -8.08 -0.12
N ALA A 272 -26.26 -7.84 -0.47
CA ALA A 272 -25.24 -8.87 -0.59
C ALA A 272 -24.41 -9.04 0.69
N TYR A 273 -23.57 -10.08 0.69
CA TYR A 273 -22.63 -10.29 1.78
C TYR A 273 -21.66 -9.11 1.91
N GLN A 274 -21.47 -8.60 3.14
CA GLN A 274 -20.51 -7.55 3.47
C GLN A 274 -19.26 -8.18 4.09
N PRO A 275 -18.15 -8.24 3.33
CA PRO A 275 -16.92 -8.80 3.85
C PRO A 275 -16.24 -7.84 4.85
N ARG A 276 -15.34 -8.38 5.66
CA ARG A 276 -14.51 -7.61 6.59
C ARG A 276 -13.00 -7.69 6.34
N SER A 277 -12.55 -8.70 5.60
CA SER A 277 -11.14 -8.96 5.26
C SER A 277 -11.01 -9.44 3.83
N PHE A 278 -9.76 -9.50 3.33
CA PHE A 278 -9.48 -9.99 2.00
C PHE A 278 -10.00 -11.42 1.80
N GLU A 279 -9.74 -12.32 2.74
CA GLU A 279 -10.07 -13.74 2.60
C GLU A 279 -11.57 -13.96 2.47
N ASP A 280 -12.38 -13.34 3.33
CA ASP A 280 -13.82 -13.54 3.24
C ASP A 280 -14.45 -12.82 2.04
N ALA A 281 -13.87 -11.72 1.57
CA ALA A 281 -14.24 -11.10 0.31
C ALA A 281 -13.93 -12.05 -0.87
N PHE A 282 -12.74 -12.62 -0.89
CA PHE A 282 -12.35 -13.56 -1.93
C PHE A 282 -13.24 -14.80 -1.95
N PHE A 283 -13.53 -15.40 -0.80
CA PHE A 283 -14.37 -16.58 -0.70
C PHE A 283 -15.82 -16.29 -1.12
N SER A 284 -16.34 -15.12 -0.79
CA SER A 284 -17.73 -14.74 -1.16
C SER A 284 -17.93 -14.64 -2.68
N GLU A 285 -16.92 -14.20 -3.41
CA GLU A 285 -16.96 -14.02 -4.87
C GLU A 285 -16.45 -15.25 -5.64
N ASN A 286 -15.88 -16.27 -4.94
CA ASN A 286 -15.21 -17.42 -5.53
C ASN A 286 -15.65 -18.76 -4.96
N LYS A 287 -16.91 -18.90 -4.52
CA LYS A 287 -17.41 -20.11 -3.88
C LYS A 287 -17.14 -21.37 -4.71
N GLU A 288 -17.54 -21.37 -5.99
CA GLU A 288 -17.34 -22.50 -6.89
C GLU A 288 -15.86 -22.85 -7.04
N PHE A 289 -14.98 -21.87 -7.22
CA PHE A 289 -13.54 -22.07 -7.33
C PHE A 289 -12.96 -22.70 -6.06
N ILE A 290 -13.35 -22.25 -4.87
CA ILE A 290 -12.87 -22.80 -3.60
C ILE A 290 -13.36 -24.23 -3.38
N THR A 291 -14.63 -24.52 -3.66
CA THR A 291 -15.23 -25.83 -3.41
C THR A 291 -14.92 -26.88 -4.47
N SER A 292 -14.52 -26.46 -5.67
CA SER A 292 -14.15 -27.38 -6.78
C SER A 292 -12.67 -27.74 -6.85
N ASN A 293 -11.82 -27.07 -6.05
CA ASN A 293 -10.39 -27.32 -6.03
C ASN A 293 -9.93 -27.76 -4.63
N THR A 294 -8.74 -28.34 -4.57
CA THR A 294 -8.14 -28.76 -3.30
C THR A 294 -7.13 -27.70 -2.85
N PHE A 295 -7.27 -27.26 -1.60
CA PHE A 295 -6.38 -26.32 -0.94
C PHE A 295 -5.82 -26.96 0.34
N SER A 296 -4.52 -27.18 0.40
CA SER A 296 -3.87 -27.73 1.60
C SER A 296 -3.81 -26.69 2.74
N SER A 297 -3.89 -25.42 2.40
CA SER A 297 -3.95 -24.29 3.33
C SER A 297 -5.33 -24.03 3.92
N LEU A 298 -6.36 -24.74 3.46
CA LEU A 298 -7.72 -24.66 4.01
C LEU A 298 -8.06 -25.95 4.78
N ASP A 299 -8.79 -25.77 5.88
CA ASP A 299 -9.34 -26.90 6.64
C ASP A 299 -10.48 -27.56 5.85
N PRO A 300 -10.44 -28.87 5.57
CA PRO A 300 -11.44 -29.54 4.74
C PRO A 300 -12.85 -29.49 5.33
N GLU A 301 -13.01 -29.62 6.66
CA GLU A 301 -14.32 -29.59 7.32
C GLU A 301 -14.94 -28.18 7.21
N CYS A 302 -14.09 -27.13 7.28
CA CYS A 302 -14.53 -25.77 7.07
C CYS A 302 -14.95 -25.49 5.63
N VAL A 303 -14.27 -26.10 4.64
CA VAL A 303 -14.65 -25.99 3.22
C VAL A 303 -15.95 -26.71 2.93
N GLU A 304 -16.17 -27.94 3.46
CA GLU A 304 -17.44 -28.65 3.35
C GLU A 304 -18.59 -27.83 3.95
N LYS A 305 -18.40 -27.30 5.16
CA LYS A 305 -19.39 -26.43 5.81
C LYS A 305 -19.67 -25.16 4.99
N PHE A 306 -18.65 -24.54 4.41
CA PHE A 306 -18.81 -23.37 3.54
C PHE A 306 -19.62 -23.70 2.29
N GLN A 307 -19.45 -24.91 1.73
CA GLN A 307 -20.25 -25.38 0.61
C GLN A 307 -21.73 -25.44 0.94
N GLU A 308 -22.09 -25.89 2.17
CA GLU A 308 -23.46 -26.01 2.66
C GLU A 308 -24.05 -24.65 3.08
N ASP A 309 -23.42 -23.98 4.03
CA ASP A 309 -23.95 -22.80 4.73
C ASP A 309 -23.69 -21.47 4.02
N ASN A 310 -22.78 -21.46 3.04
CA ASN A 310 -22.34 -20.26 2.33
C ASN A 310 -21.89 -19.11 3.25
N ASN A 311 -21.11 -19.43 4.29
CA ASN A 311 -20.58 -18.44 5.22
C ASN A 311 -19.08 -18.19 5.01
N PRO A 312 -18.70 -17.18 4.18
CA PRO A 312 -17.30 -16.85 3.89
C PRO A 312 -16.52 -16.42 5.13
N TYR A 313 -17.17 -15.70 6.06
CA TYR A 313 -16.55 -15.22 7.29
C TYR A 313 -16.05 -16.39 8.15
N GLU A 314 -16.87 -17.42 8.30
CA GLU A 314 -16.50 -18.57 9.14
C GLU A 314 -15.33 -19.35 8.51
N LEU A 315 -15.33 -19.54 7.20
CA LEU A 315 -14.20 -20.14 6.48
C LEU A 315 -12.92 -19.30 6.62
N ALA A 316 -13.00 -17.98 6.48
CA ALA A 316 -11.85 -17.10 6.63
C ALA A 316 -11.28 -17.10 8.05
N GLN A 317 -12.13 -17.16 9.08
CA GLN A 317 -11.69 -17.10 10.48
C GLN A 317 -11.17 -18.43 11.02
N LYS A 318 -11.73 -19.55 10.57
CA LYS A 318 -11.46 -20.87 11.15
C LYS A 318 -10.74 -21.82 10.20
N GLY A 319 -10.94 -21.64 8.89
CA GLY A 319 -10.47 -22.58 7.89
C GLY A 319 -9.11 -22.24 7.28
N VAL A 320 -8.61 -20.99 7.41
CA VAL A 320 -7.34 -20.59 6.80
C VAL A 320 -6.18 -20.91 7.73
N ASN A 321 -5.36 -21.92 7.36
CA ASN A 321 -4.17 -22.35 8.10
C ASN A 321 -2.89 -21.59 7.73
N GLY A 322 -2.88 -20.87 6.58
CA GLY A 322 -1.73 -20.08 6.14
C GLY A 322 -2.09 -19.18 4.97
N LYS A 323 -2.05 -17.87 5.20
CA LYS A 323 -2.45 -16.86 4.21
C LYS A 323 -1.57 -16.86 2.97
N SER A 324 -0.24 -16.88 3.13
CA SER A 324 0.71 -16.89 2.01
C SER A 324 0.61 -18.19 1.20
N SER A 325 0.38 -19.35 1.87
CA SER A 325 0.14 -20.63 1.20
C SER A 325 -1.15 -20.59 0.40
N LEU A 326 -2.23 -20.05 0.97
CA LEU A 326 -3.50 -19.88 0.28
C LEU A 326 -3.33 -19.03 -1.01
N ALA A 327 -2.58 -17.92 -0.94
CA ALA A 327 -2.30 -17.09 -2.10
C ALA A 327 -1.58 -17.86 -3.22
N ILE A 328 -0.59 -18.66 -2.86
CA ILE A 328 0.14 -19.51 -3.83
C ILE A 328 -0.80 -20.55 -4.43
N GLU A 329 -1.63 -21.20 -3.62
CA GLU A 329 -2.58 -22.22 -4.08
C GLU A 329 -3.69 -21.64 -4.96
N ILE A 330 -4.11 -20.39 -4.72
CA ILE A 330 -5.03 -19.66 -5.62
C ILE A 330 -4.41 -19.54 -7.02
N LEU A 331 -3.13 -19.16 -7.10
CA LEU A 331 -2.43 -19.06 -8.39
C LEU A 331 -2.25 -20.41 -9.06
N LEU A 332 -1.89 -21.45 -8.30
CA LEU A 332 -1.69 -22.80 -8.82
C LEU A 332 -2.98 -23.42 -9.35
N ASN A 333 -4.06 -23.35 -8.57
CA ASN A 333 -5.37 -23.89 -8.94
C ASN A 333 -6.10 -23.03 -10.00
N GLY A 334 -5.70 -21.76 -10.10
CA GLY A 334 -6.27 -20.83 -11.07
C GLY A 334 -5.85 -21.07 -12.50
N ASN A 335 -4.68 -21.67 -12.72
CA ASN A 335 -4.13 -21.90 -14.04
C ASN A 335 -4.97 -22.90 -14.84
N THR A 336 -5.28 -22.56 -16.10
CA THR A 336 -5.98 -23.44 -17.04
C THR A 336 -5.07 -23.72 -18.23
N GLU A 337 -5.30 -24.86 -18.92
CA GLU A 337 -4.58 -25.17 -20.17
C GLU A 337 -4.85 -24.12 -21.28
N THR A 338 -6.04 -23.53 -21.28
CA THR A 338 -6.48 -22.55 -22.30
C THR A 338 -6.08 -21.12 -21.95
N ASN A 339 -5.95 -20.77 -20.67
CA ASN A 339 -5.52 -19.46 -20.23
C ASN A 339 -4.77 -19.56 -18.88
N PRO A 340 -3.50 -19.98 -18.92
CA PRO A 340 -2.73 -20.26 -17.71
C PRO A 340 -2.43 -18.99 -16.88
N GLU A 341 -2.67 -17.81 -17.44
CA GLU A 341 -2.26 -16.54 -16.83
C GLU A 341 -3.38 -15.80 -16.11
N LEU A 342 -4.67 -16.01 -16.51
CA LEU A 342 -5.80 -15.29 -15.95
C LEU A 342 -6.46 -15.96 -14.74
N GLY A 343 -6.33 -17.27 -14.60
CA GLY A 343 -6.98 -18.04 -13.53
C GLY A 343 -8.51 -18.06 -13.62
N ARG A 344 -9.13 -19.02 -12.95
CA ARG A 344 -10.60 -19.23 -12.91
C ARG A 344 -11.30 -18.48 -11.78
N TRP A 345 -10.57 -17.67 -11.03
CA TRP A 345 -11.10 -16.92 -9.89
C TRP A 345 -11.43 -15.48 -10.24
N ASN A 346 -12.33 -14.87 -9.50
CA ASN A 346 -12.74 -13.48 -9.64
C ASN A 346 -11.96 -12.58 -8.68
N LEU A 347 -11.66 -11.35 -9.11
CA LEU A 347 -11.11 -10.35 -8.20
C LEU A 347 -12.21 -9.84 -7.27
N PRO A 348 -11.91 -9.68 -5.96
CA PRO A 348 -12.81 -8.95 -5.08
C PRO A 348 -13.14 -7.56 -5.65
N THR A 349 -14.43 -7.22 -5.63
CA THR A 349 -14.97 -6.03 -6.31
C THR A 349 -14.20 -4.75 -5.94
N TYR A 350 -13.91 -4.52 -4.65
CA TYR A 350 -13.21 -3.32 -4.19
C TYR A 350 -11.77 -3.22 -4.74
N ILE A 351 -11.07 -4.35 -4.92
CA ILE A 351 -9.73 -4.39 -5.53
C ILE A 351 -9.84 -4.08 -7.02
N LYS A 352 -10.79 -4.72 -7.72
CA LYS A 352 -11.02 -4.48 -9.15
C LYS A 352 -11.29 -3.00 -9.44
N GLU A 353 -12.18 -2.38 -8.67
CA GLU A 353 -12.48 -0.95 -8.82
C GLU A 353 -11.29 -0.07 -8.49
N GLY A 354 -10.52 -0.40 -7.46
CA GLY A 354 -9.29 0.30 -7.11
C GLY A 354 -8.25 0.26 -8.23
N LEU A 355 -8.02 -0.91 -8.82
CA LEU A 355 -7.09 -1.08 -9.93
C LEU A 355 -7.56 -0.36 -11.20
N LEU A 356 -8.86 -0.42 -11.52
CA LEU A 356 -9.44 0.32 -12.65
C LEU A 356 -9.32 1.84 -12.46
N TRP A 357 -9.51 2.34 -11.23
CA TRP A 357 -9.28 3.74 -10.92
C TRP A 357 -7.80 4.14 -11.05
N LEU A 358 -6.89 3.28 -10.57
CA LEU A 358 -5.44 3.54 -10.63
C LEU A 358 -4.95 3.56 -12.08
N ARG A 359 -5.51 2.70 -12.95
CA ARG A 359 -5.15 2.59 -14.36
C ARG A 359 -5.36 3.90 -15.14
N LYS A 360 -6.42 4.64 -14.82
CA LYS A 360 -6.71 5.94 -15.44
C LYS A 360 -5.65 6.97 -15.08
N ASP A 361 -5.38 7.89 -16.01
CA ASP A 361 -4.48 9.03 -15.78
C ASP A 361 -5.17 10.19 -15.06
#